data_1d8fd3175793f53d63a832e0eec913bf
#
_entry.id   1d8fd3175793f53d63a832e0eec913bf
#
_cell.length_a   1.000
_cell.length_b   1.000
_cell.length_c   1.000
_cell.angle_alpha   90.00
_cell.angle_beta   90.00
_cell.angle_gamma   90.00
#
_symmetry.space_group_name_H-M   'P 1'
#
loop_
_entity.id
_entity.type
_entity.pdbx_description
1 polymer ?
#
loop_
_entity_poly.entity_id
_entity_poly.type
_entity_poly.pdbx_seq_one_letter_code
_entity_poly.pdbx_strand_id
1 'polypeptide(L)'
;GVILRTAGESRTKAEIKRDYEYLMRLWENVRNLTLQSTAPALVYEEGSLIKRSVRDLYNKDIDEILVSGEEGYREAKDFMRMLMPSHAKVVQPFRDTTPIFVRNGIEAQLDRMLQPQVTLKSGGYIIINQTEALVAIDVNSGRSTKEHSIEDTALHTNLEAAEEVARQLRLRDLAGLIVIDFIDMEENRNNRSVEKRLKDHLKNDRARIQVGRISHFGLMEMSRQRIRASVLESTMKPCPHCGGTGHVRSDSSVALMVVRAIEEFLLKDSRSHITVRTPAATALYVLNHKRGTLVELESRFGLTITVEADDSVGSQHYAIFRGALAEKPEGFVEARSFPAYAEPEEPEDEIVVVEEDDEAPVQAEQPRQQPQQQQPRPAAGGEEGDGRDRKRRKRRRRRGGKDRDREHGAPADGASVSA
;
A
#
# COMPACT_ATOMS: atom_id res chain seq x y z
N GLY A 1 29.61 6.50 -28.23
CA GLY A 1 29.39 7.12 -26.92
C GLY A 1 28.35 6.36 -26.11
N VAL A 2 28.40 6.48 -24.80
CA VAL A 2 27.45 5.86 -23.87
C VAL A 2 26.77 6.97 -23.07
N ILE A 3 25.47 6.83 -22.82
CA ILE A 3 24.68 7.76 -22.02
C ILE A 3 24.35 7.06 -20.70
N LEU A 4 24.82 7.59 -19.58
CA LEU A 4 24.42 7.16 -18.26
C LEU A 4 23.14 7.89 -17.87
N ARG A 5 22.07 7.13 -17.63
CA ARG A 5 20.78 7.67 -17.18
C ARG A 5 20.74 7.78 -15.66
N THR A 6 19.78 8.54 -15.13
CA THR A 6 19.56 8.75 -13.67
C THR A 6 19.47 7.46 -12.85
N ALA A 7 18.94 6.38 -13.43
CA ALA A 7 18.91 5.06 -12.79
C ALA A 7 20.32 4.49 -12.46
N GLY A 8 21.39 5.01 -13.09
CA GLY A 8 22.77 4.62 -12.82
C GLY A 8 23.51 5.53 -11.84
N GLU A 9 22.88 6.57 -11.31
CA GLU A 9 23.53 7.55 -10.42
C GLU A 9 24.06 6.91 -9.13
N SER A 10 23.35 5.94 -8.58
CA SER A 10 23.73 5.23 -7.37
C SER A 10 24.69 4.05 -7.60
N ARG A 11 25.03 3.74 -8.86
CA ARG A 11 25.86 2.58 -9.21
C ARG A 11 27.36 2.89 -9.08
N THR A 12 28.10 1.85 -8.69
CA THR A 12 29.56 1.96 -8.61
C THR A 12 30.21 1.99 -9.99
N LYS A 13 31.39 2.61 -10.10
CA LYS A 13 32.17 2.65 -11.35
C LYS A 13 32.43 1.25 -11.94
N ALA A 14 32.60 0.23 -11.08
CA ALA A 14 32.82 -1.14 -11.50
C ALA A 14 31.55 -1.78 -12.12
N GLU A 15 30.36 -1.45 -11.62
CA GLU A 15 29.07 -1.89 -12.18
C GLU A 15 28.82 -1.23 -13.54
N ILE A 16 29.02 0.07 -13.64
CA ILE A 16 28.87 0.81 -14.91
C ILE A 16 29.83 0.26 -15.98
N LYS A 17 31.07 -0.09 -15.60
CA LYS A 17 32.03 -0.69 -16.54
C LYS A 17 31.55 -2.06 -17.03
N ARG A 18 30.99 -2.89 -16.15
CA ARG A 18 30.43 -4.20 -16.52
C ARG A 18 29.24 -4.06 -17.47
N ASP A 19 28.34 -3.14 -17.19
CA ASP A 19 27.19 -2.86 -18.04
C ASP A 19 27.64 -2.40 -19.44
N TYR A 20 28.66 -1.55 -19.50
CA TYR A 20 29.26 -1.15 -20.77
C TYR A 20 29.86 -2.32 -21.54
N GLU A 21 30.65 -3.17 -20.88
CA GLU A 21 31.27 -4.35 -21.49
C GLU A 21 30.20 -5.36 -21.97
N TYR A 22 29.11 -5.51 -21.20
CA TYR A 22 27.95 -6.32 -21.61
C TYR A 22 27.30 -5.76 -22.89
N LEU A 23 27.01 -4.47 -22.93
CA LEU A 23 26.41 -3.81 -24.11
C LEU A 23 27.30 -3.94 -25.34
N MET A 24 28.63 -3.85 -25.18
CA MET A 24 29.55 -4.05 -26.30
C MET A 24 29.51 -5.50 -26.82
N ARG A 25 29.52 -6.48 -25.96
CA ARG A 25 29.39 -7.90 -26.37
C ARG A 25 28.04 -8.16 -27.04
N LEU A 26 26.98 -7.60 -26.52
CA LEU A 26 25.64 -7.72 -27.11
C LEU A 26 25.61 -7.10 -28.51
N TRP A 27 26.17 -5.91 -28.68
CA TRP A 27 26.28 -5.28 -29.98
C TRP A 27 27.05 -6.10 -30.99
N GLU A 28 28.19 -6.68 -30.60
CA GLU A 28 28.97 -7.55 -31.46
C GLU A 28 28.18 -8.81 -31.86
N ASN A 29 27.48 -9.42 -30.95
CA ASN A 29 26.62 -10.58 -31.25
C ASN A 29 25.50 -10.23 -32.24
N VAL A 30 24.79 -9.13 -32.01
CA VAL A 30 23.73 -8.64 -32.90
C VAL A 30 24.29 -8.35 -34.29
N ARG A 31 25.43 -7.66 -34.37
CA ARG A 31 26.09 -7.34 -35.64
C ARG A 31 26.50 -8.62 -36.41
N ASN A 32 27.12 -9.56 -35.74
CA ASN A 32 27.58 -10.80 -36.35
C ASN A 32 26.39 -11.64 -36.85
N LEU A 33 25.32 -11.74 -36.05
CA LEU A 33 24.10 -12.44 -36.44
C LEU A 33 23.41 -11.75 -37.61
N THR A 34 23.38 -10.42 -37.64
CA THR A 34 22.83 -9.63 -38.77
C THR A 34 23.60 -9.92 -40.08
N LEU A 35 24.94 -9.99 -40.00
CA LEU A 35 25.78 -10.26 -41.18
C LEU A 35 25.63 -11.69 -41.68
N GLN A 36 25.26 -12.64 -40.85
CA GLN A 36 25.04 -14.04 -41.21
C GLN A 36 23.58 -14.36 -41.59
N SER A 37 22.66 -13.43 -41.37
CA SER A 37 21.22 -13.64 -41.59
C SER A 37 20.78 -13.01 -42.91
N THR A 38 19.76 -13.63 -43.51
CA THR A 38 19.04 -13.06 -44.67
C THR A 38 17.74 -12.43 -44.23
N ALA A 39 17.47 -11.20 -44.64
CA ALA A 39 16.23 -10.50 -44.26
C ALA A 39 14.98 -11.16 -44.89
N PRO A 40 13.85 -11.24 -44.15
CA PRO A 40 13.65 -10.86 -42.75
C PRO A 40 14.12 -11.94 -41.76
N ALA A 41 14.89 -11.56 -40.75
CA ALA A 41 15.34 -12.46 -39.68
C ALA A 41 15.33 -11.77 -38.31
N LEU A 42 14.99 -12.51 -37.27
CA LEU A 42 15.05 -12.03 -35.88
C LEU A 42 16.51 -12.05 -35.41
N VAL A 43 17.13 -10.88 -35.28
CA VAL A 43 18.53 -10.74 -34.86
C VAL A 43 18.70 -10.45 -33.38
N TYR A 44 17.66 -9.94 -32.73
CA TYR A 44 17.66 -9.70 -31.29
C TYR A 44 16.23 -9.67 -30.72
N GLU A 45 16.03 -10.35 -29.60
CA GLU A 45 14.79 -10.31 -28.84
C GLU A 45 15.10 -10.20 -27.35
N GLU A 46 14.43 -9.31 -26.65
CA GLU A 46 14.53 -9.12 -25.20
C GLU A 46 13.36 -9.76 -24.44
N GLY A 47 12.54 -10.55 -25.14
CA GLY A 47 11.30 -11.12 -24.62
C GLY A 47 11.48 -12.20 -23.54
N SER A 48 12.65 -12.85 -23.46
CA SER A 48 12.88 -13.93 -22.49
C SER A 48 12.81 -13.45 -21.03
N LEU A 49 11.87 -14.05 -20.27
CA LEU A 49 11.73 -13.83 -18.84
C LEU A 49 13.01 -14.18 -18.07
N ILE A 50 13.71 -15.24 -18.48
CA ILE A 50 14.96 -15.70 -17.89
C ILE A 50 16.04 -14.63 -18.00
N LYS A 51 16.28 -14.12 -19.21
CA LYS A 51 17.28 -13.07 -19.46
C LYS A 51 16.97 -11.79 -18.67
N ARG A 52 15.70 -11.37 -18.67
CA ARG A 52 15.25 -10.19 -17.92
C ARG A 52 15.43 -10.37 -16.41
N SER A 53 15.06 -11.54 -15.87
CA SER A 53 15.21 -11.83 -14.44
C SER A 53 16.67 -11.83 -14.02
N VAL A 54 17.53 -12.48 -14.78
CA VAL A 54 18.98 -12.50 -14.48
C VAL A 54 19.59 -11.12 -14.60
N ARG A 55 19.24 -10.35 -15.65
CA ARG A 55 19.75 -8.99 -15.84
C ARG A 55 19.33 -8.03 -14.72
N ASP A 56 18.05 -8.09 -14.35
CA ASP A 56 17.42 -7.07 -13.50
C ASP A 56 17.52 -7.40 -12.01
N LEU A 57 17.53 -8.66 -11.64
CA LEU A 57 17.41 -9.10 -10.24
C LEU A 57 18.73 -9.66 -9.68
N TYR A 58 19.65 -10.12 -10.53
CA TYR A 58 20.89 -10.70 -10.04
C TYR A 58 21.81 -9.65 -9.44
N ASN A 59 22.28 -9.90 -8.23
CA ASN A 59 23.32 -9.14 -7.54
C ASN A 59 24.31 -10.12 -6.90
N LYS A 60 25.37 -9.61 -6.27
CA LYS A 60 26.43 -10.43 -5.67
C LYS A 60 26.00 -11.19 -4.41
N ASP A 61 24.89 -10.78 -3.80
CA ASP A 61 24.35 -11.39 -2.59
C ASP A 61 23.49 -12.63 -2.90
N ILE A 62 23.36 -12.98 -4.19
CA ILE A 62 22.66 -14.18 -4.65
C ILE A 62 23.67 -15.29 -4.83
N ASP A 63 23.54 -16.34 -4.03
CA ASP A 63 24.44 -17.50 -4.02
C ASP A 63 24.15 -18.49 -5.14
N GLU A 64 22.87 -18.63 -5.52
CA GLU A 64 22.42 -19.67 -6.46
C GLU A 64 21.23 -19.20 -7.30
N ILE A 65 21.24 -19.58 -8.59
CA ILE A 65 20.12 -19.42 -9.52
C ILE A 65 19.72 -20.81 -9.99
N LEU A 66 18.61 -21.32 -9.48
CA LEU A 66 18.06 -22.60 -9.89
C LEU A 66 17.14 -22.42 -11.10
N VAL A 67 17.36 -23.21 -12.14
CA VAL A 67 16.56 -23.16 -13.36
C VAL A 67 16.00 -24.54 -13.68
N SER A 68 14.69 -24.63 -13.80
CA SER A 68 13.99 -25.85 -14.20
C SER A 68 13.96 -25.96 -15.73
N GLY A 69 14.23 -27.14 -16.24
CA GLY A 69 14.28 -27.42 -17.67
C GLY A 69 15.66 -27.17 -18.30
N GLU A 70 16.07 -28.07 -19.19
CA GLU A 70 17.41 -28.07 -19.78
C GLU A 70 17.62 -26.87 -20.73
N GLU A 71 16.61 -26.50 -21.51
CA GLU A 71 16.67 -25.33 -22.40
C GLU A 71 16.81 -24.04 -21.61
N GLY A 72 15.95 -23.83 -20.60
CA GLY A 72 16.00 -22.65 -19.73
C GLY A 72 17.34 -22.57 -18.99
N TYR A 73 17.88 -23.68 -18.53
CA TYR A 73 19.19 -23.73 -17.89
C TYR A 73 20.30 -23.29 -18.84
N ARG A 74 20.34 -23.81 -20.08
CA ARG A 74 21.32 -23.38 -21.08
C ARG A 74 21.20 -21.88 -21.37
N GLU A 75 20.00 -21.42 -21.64
CA GLU A 75 19.75 -20.01 -21.88
C GLU A 75 20.23 -19.11 -20.72
N ALA A 76 19.87 -19.45 -19.49
CA ALA A 76 20.28 -18.70 -18.29
C ALA A 76 21.81 -18.68 -18.14
N LYS A 77 22.46 -19.85 -18.36
CA LYS A 77 23.91 -20.03 -18.21
C LYS A 77 24.68 -19.26 -19.28
N ASP A 78 24.24 -19.30 -20.52
CA ASP A 78 24.87 -18.60 -21.63
C ASP A 78 24.69 -17.09 -21.48
N PHE A 79 23.50 -16.65 -21.04
CA PHE A 79 23.27 -15.25 -20.74
C PHE A 79 24.14 -14.78 -19.57
N MET A 80 24.27 -15.56 -18.49
CA MET A 80 25.14 -15.23 -17.37
C MET A 80 26.61 -15.17 -17.79
N ARG A 81 27.08 -16.05 -18.69
CA ARG A 81 28.44 -15.98 -19.26
C ARG A 81 28.65 -14.68 -20.03
N MET A 82 27.63 -14.23 -20.74
CA MET A 82 27.69 -12.96 -21.46
C MET A 82 27.66 -11.76 -20.50
N LEU A 83 26.84 -11.80 -19.45
CA LEU A 83 26.69 -10.71 -18.48
C LEU A 83 27.88 -10.66 -17.51
N MET A 84 28.19 -11.77 -16.84
CA MET A 84 29.25 -11.93 -15.84
C MET A 84 29.92 -13.30 -15.92
N PRO A 85 30.96 -13.49 -16.76
CA PRO A 85 31.60 -14.79 -16.99
C PRO A 85 32.05 -15.51 -15.70
N SER A 86 32.57 -14.78 -14.72
CA SER A 86 33.03 -15.31 -13.43
C SER A 86 31.88 -15.90 -12.56
N HIS A 87 30.65 -15.48 -12.78
CA HIS A 87 29.46 -15.89 -12.02
C HIS A 87 28.61 -16.94 -12.73
N ALA A 88 29.01 -17.44 -13.91
CA ALA A 88 28.26 -18.45 -14.64
C ALA A 88 28.07 -19.78 -13.86
N LYS A 89 28.93 -20.05 -12.88
CA LYS A 89 28.80 -21.21 -11.97
C LYS A 89 27.64 -21.12 -10.98
N VAL A 90 27.10 -19.91 -10.71
CA VAL A 90 25.96 -19.71 -9.81
C VAL A 90 24.68 -20.26 -10.43
N VAL A 91 24.59 -20.32 -11.76
CA VAL A 91 23.45 -20.91 -12.46
C VAL A 91 23.53 -22.42 -12.42
N GLN A 92 22.57 -23.05 -11.75
CA GLN A 92 22.49 -24.49 -11.54
C GLN A 92 21.18 -25.07 -12.11
N PRO A 93 21.21 -26.30 -12.65
CA PRO A 93 20.00 -26.96 -13.12
C PRO A 93 19.21 -27.52 -11.94
N PHE A 94 17.92 -27.30 -11.95
CA PHE A 94 17.00 -27.89 -10.99
C PHE A 94 16.54 -29.27 -11.49
N ARG A 95 16.84 -30.32 -10.73
CA ARG A 95 16.59 -31.73 -11.14
C ARG A 95 15.71 -32.52 -10.18
N ASP A 96 15.01 -31.81 -9.26
CA ASP A 96 14.10 -32.46 -8.31
C ASP A 96 12.77 -32.83 -8.99
N THR A 97 12.08 -33.82 -8.45
CA THR A 97 10.73 -34.22 -8.85
C THR A 97 9.66 -33.26 -8.29
N THR A 98 9.95 -32.61 -7.16
CA THR A 98 9.09 -31.61 -6.57
C THR A 98 9.18 -30.31 -7.39
N PRO A 99 8.06 -29.64 -7.75
CA PRO A 99 8.12 -28.37 -8.46
C PRO A 99 8.98 -27.33 -7.73
N ILE A 100 9.78 -26.58 -8.50
CA ILE A 100 10.78 -25.64 -7.96
C ILE A 100 10.20 -24.60 -6.98
N PHE A 101 9.00 -24.09 -7.25
CA PHE A 101 8.36 -23.09 -6.41
C PHE A 101 7.72 -23.70 -5.16
N VAL A 102 7.19 -24.92 -5.25
CA VAL A 102 6.68 -25.68 -4.09
C VAL A 102 7.81 -25.96 -3.11
N ARG A 103 8.95 -26.48 -3.61
CA ARG A 103 10.12 -26.80 -2.78
C ARG A 103 10.63 -25.60 -1.99
N ASN A 104 10.61 -24.43 -2.60
CA ASN A 104 11.08 -23.19 -1.98
C ASN A 104 9.97 -22.41 -1.23
N GLY A 105 8.76 -22.99 -1.11
CA GLY A 105 7.64 -22.38 -0.39
C GLY A 105 7.10 -21.10 -1.05
N ILE A 106 7.40 -20.87 -2.33
CA ILE A 106 7.03 -19.66 -3.05
C ILE A 106 5.53 -19.64 -3.33
N GLU A 107 4.93 -20.77 -3.71
CA GLU A 107 3.49 -20.85 -3.98
C GLU A 107 2.66 -20.50 -2.74
N ALA A 108 3.03 -21.07 -1.57
CA ALA A 108 2.38 -20.71 -0.31
C ALA A 108 2.55 -19.22 0.05
N GLN A 109 3.65 -18.60 -0.36
CA GLN A 109 3.86 -17.16 -0.18
C GLN A 109 3.00 -16.32 -1.13
N LEU A 110 2.82 -16.76 -2.38
CA LEU A 110 1.92 -16.12 -3.35
C LEU A 110 0.47 -16.11 -2.83
N ASP A 111 -0.01 -17.24 -2.30
CA ASP A 111 -1.35 -17.31 -1.71
C ASP A 111 -1.53 -16.36 -0.52
N ARG A 112 -0.50 -16.24 0.34
CA ARG A 112 -0.53 -15.29 1.47
C ARG A 112 -0.55 -13.84 1.03
N MET A 113 0.01 -13.51 -0.14
CA MET A 113 -0.02 -12.14 -0.66
C MET A 113 -1.43 -11.66 -1.04
N LEU A 114 -2.38 -12.58 -1.22
CA LEU A 114 -3.78 -12.24 -1.47
C LEU A 114 -4.56 -11.91 -0.19
N GLN A 115 -4.02 -12.26 0.98
CA GLN A 115 -4.63 -11.98 2.27
C GLN A 115 -4.23 -10.58 2.75
N PRO A 116 -5.16 -9.81 3.34
CA PRO A 116 -4.83 -8.47 3.87
C PRO A 116 -3.89 -8.54 5.08
N GLN A 117 -3.99 -9.57 5.91
CA GLN A 117 -3.21 -9.72 7.13
C GLN A 117 -1.87 -10.43 6.87
N VAL A 118 -0.81 -9.87 7.43
CA VAL A 118 0.54 -10.45 7.43
C VAL A 118 1.04 -10.55 8.87
N THR A 119 1.38 -11.76 9.30
CA THR A 119 1.87 -12.01 10.67
C THR A 119 3.38 -11.72 10.74
N LEU A 120 3.79 -11.03 11.78
CA LEU A 120 5.18 -10.72 12.11
C LEU A 120 5.83 -11.85 12.95
N LYS A 121 7.15 -11.88 13.00
CA LYS A 121 7.90 -12.92 13.76
C LYS A 121 7.70 -12.80 15.27
N SER A 122 7.48 -11.59 15.74
CA SER A 122 7.18 -11.31 17.17
C SER A 122 5.82 -11.85 17.63
N GLY A 123 4.90 -12.10 16.69
CA GLY A 123 3.50 -12.45 16.95
C GLY A 123 2.54 -11.26 16.77
N GLY A 124 3.07 -10.08 16.44
CA GLY A 124 2.31 -8.96 15.90
C GLY A 124 1.82 -9.24 14.48
N TYR A 125 1.10 -8.31 13.89
CA TYR A 125 0.64 -8.41 12.50
C TYR A 125 0.41 -7.04 11.91
N ILE A 126 0.46 -6.97 10.59
CA ILE A 126 0.06 -5.80 9.82
C ILE A 126 -1.16 -6.14 8.96
N ILE A 127 -2.04 -5.17 8.75
CA ILE A 127 -3.19 -5.27 7.86
C ILE A 127 -2.98 -4.29 6.71
N ILE A 128 -3.06 -4.80 5.49
CA ILE A 128 -2.85 -4.00 4.27
C ILE A 128 -4.16 -3.93 3.50
N ASN A 129 -4.74 -2.76 3.42
CA ASN A 129 -5.96 -2.48 2.68
C ASN A 129 -5.68 -1.49 1.54
N GLN A 130 -5.97 -1.93 0.33
CA GLN A 130 -5.91 -1.07 -0.85
C GLN A 130 -7.30 -0.49 -1.11
N THR A 131 -7.41 0.84 -1.05
CA THR A 131 -8.61 1.59 -1.43
C THR A 131 -8.42 2.18 -2.82
N GLU A 132 -9.43 2.86 -3.34
CA GLU A 132 -9.32 3.56 -4.63
C GLU A 132 -8.26 4.68 -4.58
N ALA A 133 -8.15 5.39 -3.48
CA ALA A 133 -7.31 6.58 -3.36
C ALA A 133 -5.91 6.29 -2.78
N LEU A 134 -5.79 5.34 -1.87
CA LEU A 134 -4.56 5.07 -1.14
C LEU A 134 -4.46 3.62 -0.63
N VAL A 135 -3.28 3.25 -0.18
CA VAL A 135 -3.04 2.01 0.56
C VAL A 135 -2.93 2.36 2.04
N ALA A 136 -3.80 1.80 2.87
CA ALA A 136 -3.74 1.90 4.32
C ALA A 136 -3.06 0.66 4.90
N ILE A 137 -2.12 0.86 5.81
CA ILE A 137 -1.42 -0.21 6.52
C ILE A 137 -1.53 0.05 8.01
N ASP A 138 -2.16 -0.87 8.73
CA ASP A 138 -2.36 -0.83 10.17
C ASP A 138 -1.40 -1.81 10.86
N VAL A 139 -0.72 -1.39 11.92
CA VAL A 139 0.26 -2.19 12.68
C VAL A 139 -0.29 -2.54 14.05
N ASN A 140 -0.35 -3.84 14.34
CA ASN A 140 -0.88 -4.35 15.59
C ASN A 140 0.15 -5.22 16.33
N SER A 141 0.30 -5.02 17.63
CA SER A 141 1.20 -5.83 18.47
C SER A 141 0.71 -7.26 18.69
N GLY A 142 -0.60 -7.51 18.54
CA GLY A 142 -1.19 -8.84 18.65
C GLY A 142 -0.85 -9.51 19.98
N ARG A 143 -0.19 -10.69 19.88
CA ARG A 143 0.28 -11.47 21.04
C ARG A 143 1.74 -11.22 21.41
N SER A 144 2.36 -10.17 20.89
CA SER A 144 3.73 -9.78 21.22
C SER A 144 3.76 -9.16 22.63
N THR A 145 3.91 -9.98 23.66
CA THR A 145 3.92 -9.57 25.08
C THR A 145 5.20 -9.98 25.79
N LYS A 146 6.29 -10.14 25.04
CA LYS A 146 7.56 -10.64 25.57
C LYS A 146 8.39 -9.57 26.29
N GLU A 147 8.15 -8.31 25.98
CA GLU A 147 8.91 -7.19 26.54
C GLU A 147 8.32 -6.72 27.87
N HIS A 148 9.16 -6.14 28.71
CA HIS A 148 8.77 -5.67 30.04
C HIS A 148 8.02 -4.33 30.04
N SER A 149 8.05 -3.60 28.94
CA SER A 149 7.47 -2.28 28.75
C SER A 149 6.54 -2.25 27.53
N ILE A 150 5.45 -1.49 27.64
CA ILE A 150 4.54 -1.24 26.50
C ILE A 150 5.28 -0.50 25.39
N GLU A 151 6.10 0.49 25.75
CA GLU A 151 6.92 1.28 24.80
C GLU A 151 7.92 0.41 24.04
N ASP A 152 8.62 -0.51 24.74
CA ASP A 152 9.58 -1.43 24.10
C ASP A 152 8.86 -2.42 23.15
N THR A 153 7.68 -2.90 23.57
CA THR A 153 6.84 -3.76 22.72
C THR A 153 6.41 -3.03 21.45
N ALA A 154 5.96 -1.77 21.59
CA ALA A 154 5.57 -0.92 20.46
C ALA A 154 6.75 -0.68 19.51
N LEU A 155 7.91 -0.29 20.06
CA LEU A 155 9.12 -0.07 19.28
C LEU A 155 9.55 -1.32 18.52
N HIS A 156 9.60 -2.46 19.20
CA HIS A 156 10.03 -3.72 18.58
C HIS A 156 9.09 -4.15 17.46
N THR A 157 7.79 -4.08 17.71
CA THR A 157 6.77 -4.40 16.71
C THR A 157 6.83 -3.45 15.53
N ASN A 158 6.97 -2.14 15.77
CA ASN A 158 7.07 -1.13 14.72
C ASN A 158 8.34 -1.29 13.87
N LEU A 159 9.48 -1.65 14.47
CA LEU A 159 10.72 -1.92 13.74
C LEU A 159 10.58 -3.14 12.82
N GLU A 160 9.93 -4.19 13.29
CA GLU A 160 9.66 -5.39 12.52
C GLU A 160 8.63 -5.10 11.40
N ALA A 161 7.56 -4.36 11.73
CA ALA A 161 6.57 -3.91 10.78
C ALA A 161 7.17 -3.06 9.66
N ALA A 162 8.09 -2.14 9.98
CA ALA A 162 8.78 -1.31 8.99
C ALA A 162 9.57 -2.15 7.96
N GLU A 163 10.24 -3.22 8.41
CA GLU A 163 10.92 -4.17 7.53
C GLU A 163 9.93 -4.93 6.64
N GLU A 164 8.86 -5.47 7.26
CA GLU A 164 7.86 -6.25 6.53
C GLU A 164 7.03 -5.40 5.57
N VAL A 165 6.67 -4.17 5.93
CA VAL A 165 6.01 -3.20 5.04
C VAL A 165 6.85 -2.99 3.79
N ALA A 166 8.14 -2.66 3.92
CA ALA A 166 9.03 -2.47 2.78
C ALA A 166 9.09 -3.72 1.88
N ARG A 167 9.03 -4.93 2.48
CA ARG A 167 8.97 -6.19 1.75
C ARG A 167 7.64 -6.37 1.00
N GLN A 168 6.51 -6.12 1.68
CA GLN A 168 5.18 -6.28 1.12
C GLN A 168 4.88 -5.29 -0.01
N LEU A 169 5.36 -4.05 0.09
CA LEU A 169 5.25 -3.05 -0.98
C LEU A 169 5.86 -3.56 -2.30
N ARG A 170 7.01 -4.23 -2.22
CA ARG A 170 7.66 -4.83 -3.40
C ARG A 170 6.95 -6.09 -3.90
N LEU A 171 6.56 -6.99 -2.97
CA LEU A 171 5.93 -8.25 -3.33
C LEU A 171 4.56 -8.06 -3.97
N ARG A 172 3.75 -7.16 -3.43
CA ARG A 172 2.39 -6.88 -3.92
C ARG A 172 2.32 -5.80 -4.98
N ASP A 173 3.45 -5.17 -5.33
CA ASP A 173 3.55 -4.01 -6.23
C ASP A 173 2.59 -2.87 -5.84
N LEU A 174 2.47 -2.60 -4.54
CA LEU A 174 1.63 -1.52 -4.04
C LEU A 174 2.23 -0.16 -4.42
N ALA A 175 1.40 0.75 -4.89
CA ALA A 175 1.85 2.04 -5.41
C ALA A 175 0.84 3.16 -5.11
N GLY A 176 1.26 4.39 -5.34
CA GLY A 176 0.46 5.58 -5.02
C GLY A 176 0.77 6.10 -3.63
N LEU A 177 -0.21 6.72 -3.00
CA LEU A 177 -0.13 7.19 -1.62
C LEU A 177 -0.31 6.00 -0.67
N ILE A 178 0.56 5.91 0.33
CA ILE A 178 0.56 4.85 1.33
C ILE A 178 0.59 5.51 2.69
N VAL A 179 -0.34 5.15 3.54
CA VAL A 179 -0.43 5.61 4.93
C VAL A 179 -0.22 4.42 5.85
N ILE A 180 0.73 4.54 6.76
CA ILE A 180 1.05 3.50 7.73
C ILE A 180 0.69 4.02 9.11
N ASP A 181 -0.15 3.29 9.82
CA ASP A 181 -0.54 3.53 11.21
C ASP A 181 0.35 2.68 12.10
N PHE A 182 1.41 3.29 12.64
CA PHE A 182 2.30 2.65 13.59
C PHE A 182 1.73 2.69 15.00
N ILE A 183 2.07 1.70 15.81
CA ILE A 183 1.71 1.70 17.23
C ILE A 183 2.30 2.96 17.87
N ASP A 184 1.48 3.69 18.64
CA ASP A 184 1.90 4.92 19.28
C ASP A 184 3.12 4.72 20.18
N MET A 185 4.08 5.63 20.09
CA MET A 185 5.29 5.67 20.89
C MET A 185 5.47 7.08 21.48
N GLU A 186 5.77 7.16 22.77
CA GLU A 186 5.96 8.44 23.45
C GLU A 186 7.30 9.10 23.10
N GLU A 187 8.35 8.29 22.89
CA GLU A 187 9.68 8.78 22.63
C GLU A 187 9.92 9.11 21.15
N ASN A 188 10.19 10.37 20.83
CA ASN A 188 10.60 10.81 19.50
C ASN A 188 11.84 10.09 18.95
N ARG A 189 12.69 9.57 19.82
CA ARG A 189 13.87 8.77 19.45
C ARG A 189 13.42 7.45 18.78
N ASN A 190 12.39 6.82 19.32
CA ASN A 190 11.82 5.57 18.84
C ASN A 190 11.18 5.79 17.44
N ASN A 191 10.41 6.88 17.27
CA ASN A 191 9.86 7.26 15.98
C ASN A 191 10.97 7.39 14.90
N ARG A 192 12.06 8.09 15.21
CA ARG A 192 13.20 8.22 14.29
C ARG A 192 13.88 6.88 13.96
N SER A 193 13.89 5.95 14.91
CA SER A 193 14.46 4.61 14.72
C SER A 193 13.62 3.81 13.73
N VAL A 194 12.29 3.86 13.83
CA VAL A 194 11.34 3.22 12.90
C VAL A 194 11.44 3.86 11.51
N GLU A 195 11.44 5.20 11.43
CA GLU A 195 11.63 5.93 10.15
C GLU A 195 12.92 5.51 9.44
N LYS A 196 14.02 5.43 10.19
CA LYS A 196 15.31 5.00 9.66
C LYS A 196 15.26 3.56 9.17
N ARG A 197 14.68 2.66 9.96
CA ARG A 197 14.54 1.25 9.63
C ARG A 197 13.78 1.07 8.31
N LEU A 198 12.63 1.73 8.18
CA LEU A 198 11.85 1.70 6.94
C LEU A 198 12.64 2.22 5.75
N LYS A 199 13.30 3.38 5.87
CA LYS A 199 14.14 3.96 4.81
C LYS A 199 15.28 3.04 4.40
N ASP A 200 15.91 2.35 5.36
CA ASP A 200 17.00 1.42 5.07
C ASP A 200 16.52 0.20 4.26
N HIS A 201 15.35 -0.37 4.60
CA HIS A 201 14.78 -1.49 3.86
C HIS A 201 14.20 -1.11 2.49
N LEU A 202 13.79 0.16 2.32
CA LEU A 202 13.31 0.70 1.03
C LEU A 202 14.44 0.98 0.04
N LYS A 203 15.70 1.04 0.45
CA LYS A 203 16.86 1.22 -0.46
C LYS A 203 16.97 0.13 -1.54
N ASN A 204 16.45 -1.05 -1.25
CA ASN A 204 16.45 -2.18 -2.18
C ASN A 204 15.26 -2.14 -3.16
N ASP A 205 14.38 -1.14 -3.06
CA ASP A 205 13.26 -0.97 -3.98
C ASP A 205 13.71 -0.19 -5.23
N ARG A 206 13.27 -0.65 -6.40
CA ARG A 206 13.57 -0.01 -7.69
C ARG A 206 12.63 1.14 -8.01
N ALA A 207 11.51 1.24 -7.29
CA ALA A 207 10.55 2.31 -7.44
C ALA A 207 11.08 3.62 -6.85
N ARG A 208 10.67 4.75 -7.41
CA ARG A 208 10.91 6.05 -6.80
C ARG A 208 9.97 6.20 -5.60
N ILE A 209 10.55 6.47 -4.42
CA ILE A 209 9.82 6.54 -3.16
C ILE A 209 10.12 7.87 -2.48
N GLN A 210 9.08 8.47 -1.91
CA GLN A 210 9.18 9.61 -1.00
C GLN A 210 8.60 9.18 0.35
N VAL A 211 9.31 9.40 1.44
CA VAL A 211 8.93 8.97 2.79
C VAL A 211 8.88 10.19 3.70
N GLY A 212 7.73 10.43 4.31
CA GLY A 212 7.51 11.46 5.31
C GLY A 212 8.14 11.13 6.66
N ARG A 213 7.64 11.78 7.70
CA ARG A 213 7.95 11.50 9.11
C ARG A 213 6.70 10.95 9.77
N ILE A 214 6.86 10.25 10.88
CA ILE A 214 5.75 9.87 11.74
C ILE A 214 5.15 11.14 12.34
N SER A 215 3.85 11.35 12.15
CA SER A 215 3.10 12.48 12.68
C SER A 215 2.84 12.31 14.18
N HIS A 216 2.26 13.33 14.83
CA HIS A 216 1.82 13.25 16.22
C HIS A 216 0.68 12.24 16.46
N PHE A 217 0.06 11.76 15.40
CA PHE A 217 -1.01 10.77 15.42
C PHE A 217 -0.51 9.34 15.13
N GLY A 218 0.79 9.07 15.21
CA GLY A 218 1.36 7.76 14.86
C GLY A 218 1.42 7.45 13.36
N LEU A 219 0.83 8.30 12.51
CA LEU A 219 0.70 8.07 11.08
C LEU A 219 1.96 8.47 10.31
N MET A 220 2.42 7.59 9.44
CA MET A 220 3.46 7.90 8.46
C MET A 220 2.88 7.88 7.05
N GLU A 221 3.07 8.95 6.32
CA GLU A 221 2.74 9.04 4.89
C GLU A 221 3.96 8.79 4.02
N MET A 222 3.74 8.08 2.92
CA MET A 222 4.75 7.89 1.89
C MET A 222 4.09 7.75 0.52
N SER A 223 4.88 8.00 -0.54
CA SER A 223 4.45 7.73 -1.90
C SER A 223 5.42 6.78 -2.60
N ARG A 224 4.89 5.85 -3.37
CA ARG A 224 5.67 4.91 -4.18
C ARG A 224 5.20 4.96 -5.63
N GLN A 225 6.15 5.14 -6.54
CA GLN A 225 5.87 5.18 -7.97
C GLN A 225 5.28 3.85 -8.45
N ARG A 226 4.20 3.93 -9.24
CA ARG A 226 3.61 2.76 -9.87
C ARG A 226 4.50 2.27 -11.01
N ILE A 227 4.97 1.03 -10.92
CA ILE A 227 5.74 0.36 -11.97
C ILE A 227 4.82 -0.52 -12.82
N ARG A 228 3.93 -1.25 -12.17
CA ARG A 228 2.94 -2.15 -12.77
C ARG A 228 1.67 -2.22 -11.93
N ALA A 229 0.64 -2.91 -12.40
CA ALA A 229 -0.57 -3.17 -11.62
C ALA A 229 -0.23 -3.98 -10.37
N SER A 230 -0.95 -3.73 -9.27
CA SER A 230 -0.76 -4.51 -8.03
C SER A 230 -1.18 -5.97 -8.23
N VAL A 231 -0.66 -6.85 -7.37
CA VAL A 231 -1.02 -8.28 -7.40
C VAL A 231 -2.53 -8.46 -7.22
N LEU A 232 -3.16 -7.69 -6.33
CA LEU A 232 -4.61 -7.74 -6.11
C LEU A 232 -5.39 -7.33 -7.36
N GLU A 233 -5.03 -6.23 -8.02
CA GLU A 233 -5.69 -5.76 -9.23
C GLU A 233 -5.60 -6.76 -10.39
N SER A 234 -4.49 -7.49 -10.48
CA SER A 234 -4.24 -8.43 -11.58
C SER A 234 -4.83 -9.82 -11.35
N THR A 235 -5.08 -10.21 -10.08
CA THR A 235 -5.45 -11.59 -9.73
C THR A 235 -6.83 -11.73 -9.08
N MET A 236 -7.41 -10.65 -8.55
CA MET A 236 -8.68 -10.68 -7.84
C MET A 236 -9.78 -9.93 -8.59
N LYS A 237 -11.01 -10.33 -8.33
CA LYS A 237 -12.22 -9.65 -8.82
C LYS A 237 -12.97 -9.04 -7.63
N PRO A 238 -13.74 -7.97 -7.83
CA PRO A 238 -14.63 -7.44 -6.79
C PRO A 238 -15.55 -8.54 -6.27
N CYS A 239 -15.79 -8.54 -4.96
CA CYS A 239 -16.69 -9.52 -4.33
C CYS A 239 -18.12 -9.31 -4.83
N PRO A 240 -18.81 -10.34 -5.34
CA PRO A 240 -20.19 -10.19 -5.84
C PRO A 240 -21.19 -9.86 -4.73
N HIS A 241 -20.88 -10.15 -3.45
CA HIS A 241 -21.78 -9.88 -2.33
C HIS A 241 -21.67 -8.45 -1.79
N CYS A 242 -20.46 -7.93 -1.64
CA CYS A 242 -20.26 -6.61 -1.05
C CYS A 242 -19.72 -5.56 -2.03
N GLY A 243 -19.45 -5.92 -3.28
CA GLY A 243 -18.89 -5.00 -4.28
C GLY A 243 -17.52 -4.40 -3.90
N GLY A 244 -16.83 -5.01 -2.93
CA GLY A 244 -15.53 -4.52 -2.43
C GLY A 244 -15.61 -3.73 -1.11
N THR A 245 -16.81 -3.50 -0.56
CA THR A 245 -16.98 -2.70 0.69
C THR A 245 -16.56 -3.45 1.96
N GLY A 246 -16.41 -4.80 1.91
CA GLY A 246 -16.10 -5.64 3.06
C GLY A 246 -17.27 -5.87 4.02
N HIS A 247 -18.41 -5.22 3.80
CA HIS A 247 -19.61 -5.35 4.62
C HIS A 247 -20.84 -5.64 3.77
N VAL A 248 -21.74 -6.45 4.29
CA VAL A 248 -23.05 -6.70 3.71
C VAL A 248 -24.13 -6.25 4.68
N ARG A 249 -25.27 -5.84 4.15
CA ARG A 249 -26.42 -5.46 5.00
C ARG A 249 -26.95 -6.69 5.74
N SER A 250 -27.39 -6.51 6.98
CA SER A 250 -28.07 -7.59 7.72
C SER A 250 -29.39 -7.97 7.06
N ASP A 251 -29.79 -9.23 7.20
CA ASP A 251 -31.08 -9.74 6.62
C ASP A 251 -32.28 -8.91 7.05
N SER A 252 -32.31 -8.45 8.30
CA SER A 252 -33.36 -7.55 8.80
C SER A 252 -33.39 -6.20 8.08
N SER A 253 -32.22 -5.63 7.77
CA SER A 253 -32.10 -4.36 7.03
C SER A 253 -32.52 -4.54 5.57
N VAL A 254 -32.13 -5.65 4.95
CA VAL A 254 -32.53 -5.98 3.57
C VAL A 254 -34.03 -6.25 3.51
N ALA A 255 -34.58 -6.97 4.47
CA ALA A 255 -36.02 -7.23 4.55
C ALA A 255 -36.85 -5.94 4.62
N LEU A 256 -36.43 -4.96 5.42
CA LEU A 256 -37.09 -3.65 5.45
C LEU A 256 -36.98 -2.91 4.11
N MET A 257 -35.83 -3.00 3.45
CA MET A 257 -35.65 -2.42 2.13
C MET A 257 -36.57 -3.06 1.09
N VAL A 258 -36.66 -4.39 1.12
CA VAL A 258 -37.59 -5.16 0.24
C VAL A 258 -39.02 -4.74 0.45
N VAL A 259 -39.51 -4.66 1.69
CA VAL A 259 -40.90 -4.27 2.01
C VAL A 259 -41.18 -2.84 1.51
N ARG A 260 -40.27 -1.89 1.73
CA ARG A 260 -40.43 -0.53 1.21
C ARG A 260 -40.42 -0.47 -0.32
N ALA A 261 -39.57 -1.27 -0.96
CA ALA A 261 -39.54 -1.34 -2.42
C ALA A 261 -40.83 -1.94 -3.00
N ILE A 262 -41.42 -2.93 -2.33
CA ILE A 262 -42.74 -3.47 -2.67
C ILE A 262 -43.79 -2.36 -2.57
N GLU A 263 -43.87 -1.65 -1.45
CA GLU A 263 -44.81 -0.56 -1.25
C GLU A 263 -44.68 0.53 -2.31
N GLU A 264 -43.43 0.98 -2.56
CA GLU A 264 -43.14 2.00 -3.59
C GLU A 264 -43.57 1.52 -5.00
N PHE A 265 -43.30 0.26 -5.32
CA PHE A 265 -43.72 -0.34 -6.60
C PHE A 265 -45.20 -0.35 -6.74
N LEU A 266 -45.95 -0.79 -5.71
CA LEU A 266 -47.41 -0.88 -5.70
C LEU A 266 -48.10 0.50 -5.75
N LEU A 267 -47.50 1.51 -5.16
CA LEU A 267 -47.95 2.92 -5.28
C LEU A 267 -47.85 3.44 -6.73
N LYS A 268 -46.86 2.97 -7.49
CA LYS A 268 -46.70 3.34 -8.91
C LYS A 268 -47.56 2.50 -9.84
N ASP A 269 -47.70 1.21 -9.59
CA ASP A 269 -48.43 0.28 -10.43
C ASP A 269 -48.99 -0.91 -9.61
N SER A 270 -50.30 -0.87 -9.32
CA SER A 270 -51.01 -1.92 -8.56
C SER A 270 -51.96 -2.78 -9.39
N ARG A 271 -51.72 -2.86 -10.72
CA ARG A 271 -52.62 -3.58 -11.64
C ARG A 271 -52.36 -5.07 -11.73
N SER A 272 -51.21 -5.55 -11.31
CA SER A 272 -50.77 -6.94 -11.46
C SER A 272 -50.33 -7.53 -10.13
N HIS A 273 -50.49 -8.83 -9.97
CA HIS A 273 -49.77 -9.57 -8.93
C HIS A 273 -48.27 -9.36 -9.11
N ILE A 274 -47.50 -9.43 -8.03
CA ILE A 274 -46.04 -9.26 -8.09
C ILE A 274 -45.33 -10.46 -7.49
N THR A 275 -44.15 -10.75 -8.08
CA THR A 275 -43.22 -11.73 -7.55
C THR A 275 -41.93 -11.00 -7.19
N VAL A 276 -41.51 -11.13 -5.95
CA VAL A 276 -40.30 -10.50 -5.41
C VAL A 276 -39.25 -11.58 -5.19
N ARG A 277 -38.13 -11.48 -5.88
CA ARG A 277 -36.98 -12.37 -5.70
C ARG A 277 -35.96 -11.70 -4.79
N THR A 278 -35.50 -12.44 -3.80
CA THR A 278 -34.50 -11.97 -2.81
C THR A 278 -33.73 -13.16 -2.27
N PRO A 279 -32.50 -12.96 -1.71
CA PRO A 279 -31.72 -14.06 -1.14
C PRO A 279 -32.51 -14.88 -0.13
N ALA A 280 -32.23 -16.18 -0.08
CA ALA A 280 -33.01 -17.16 0.71
C ALA A 280 -33.17 -16.75 2.19
N ALA A 281 -32.10 -16.27 2.83
CA ALA A 281 -32.13 -15.80 4.22
C ALA A 281 -33.09 -14.61 4.40
N THR A 282 -33.04 -13.64 3.48
CA THR A 282 -33.94 -12.48 3.47
C THR A 282 -35.40 -12.90 3.20
N ALA A 283 -35.64 -13.78 2.24
CA ALA A 283 -36.98 -14.29 1.96
C ALA A 283 -37.63 -14.94 3.20
N LEU A 284 -36.89 -15.81 3.88
CA LEU A 284 -37.32 -16.42 5.14
C LEU A 284 -37.61 -15.37 6.22
N TYR A 285 -36.74 -14.37 6.34
CA TYR A 285 -36.92 -13.30 7.31
C TYR A 285 -38.18 -12.48 7.03
N VAL A 286 -38.42 -12.10 5.77
CA VAL A 286 -39.65 -11.37 5.35
C VAL A 286 -40.91 -12.18 5.64
N LEU A 287 -40.92 -13.44 5.24
CA LEU A 287 -42.10 -14.32 5.43
C LEU A 287 -42.38 -14.59 6.92
N ASN A 288 -41.37 -14.73 7.76
CA ASN A 288 -41.55 -15.03 9.17
C ASN A 288 -41.78 -13.79 10.05
N HIS A 289 -41.16 -12.67 9.75
CA HIS A 289 -41.19 -11.49 10.63
C HIS A 289 -41.91 -10.27 10.04
N LYS A 290 -42.19 -10.24 8.72
CA LYS A 290 -42.88 -9.16 8.02
C LYS A 290 -44.14 -9.59 7.29
N ARG A 291 -44.61 -10.80 7.57
CA ARG A 291 -45.83 -11.35 6.94
C ARG A 291 -47.06 -10.46 7.16
N GLY A 292 -47.27 -9.91 8.36
CA GLY A 292 -48.38 -8.99 8.64
C GLY A 292 -48.39 -7.78 7.70
N THR A 293 -47.19 -7.16 7.47
CA THR A 293 -47.06 -6.02 6.54
C THR A 293 -47.34 -6.43 5.10
N LEU A 294 -46.93 -7.63 4.67
CA LEU A 294 -47.25 -8.13 3.32
C LEU A 294 -48.77 -8.31 3.14
N VAL A 295 -49.45 -8.94 4.10
CA VAL A 295 -50.91 -9.14 4.09
C VAL A 295 -51.65 -7.81 4.09
N GLU A 296 -51.16 -6.81 4.82
CA GLU A 296 -51.73 -5.46 4.81
C GLU A 296 -51.60 -4.81 3.42
N LEU A 297 -50.45 -4.92 2.77
CA LEU A 297 -50.23 -4.43 1.41
C LEU A 297 -51.12 -5.17 0.40
N GLU A 298 -51.21 -6.51 0.49
CA GLU A 298 -52.12 -7.32 -0.35
C GLU A 298 -53.56 -6.87 -0.22
N SER A 299 -54.01 -6.65 1.01
CA SER A 299 -55.38 -6.17 1.28
C SER A 299 -55.61 -4.76 0.74
N ARG A 300 -54.65 -3.88 0.93
CA ARG A 300 -54.72 -2.47 0.54
C ARG A 300 -54.78 -2.29 -0.98
N PHE A 301 -54.04 -3.10 -1.73
CA PHE A 301 -53.94 -2.97 -3.19
C PHE A 301 -54.73 -4.01 -3.96
N GLY A 302 -55.35 -5.01 -3.30
CA GLY A 302 -56.19 -6.03 -3.92
C GLY A 302 -55.40 -6.97 -4.85
N LEU A 303 -54.23 -7.40 -4.44
CA LEU A 303 -53.33 -8.25 -5.25
C LEU A 303 -52.58 -9.23 -4.36
N THR A 304 -51.84 -10.14 -4.95
CA THR A 304 -51.00 -11.12 -4.24
C THR A 304 -49.54 -10.81 -4.42
N ILE A 305 -48.77 -10.90 -3.32
CA ILE A 305 -47.33 -10.72 -3.28
C ILE A 305 -46.65 -12.06 -3.04
N THR A 306 -45.94 -12.58 -4.04
CA THR A 306 -45.17 -13.81 -3.93
C THR A 306 -43.72 -13.49 -3.64
N VAL A 307 -43.14 -14.13 -2.62
CA VAL A 307 -41.71 -13.98 -2.30
C VAL A 307 -41.00 -15.27 -2.67
N GLU A 308 -40.03 -15.17 -3.57
CA GLU A 308 -39.22 -16.29 -4.05
C GLU A 308 -37.74 -16.12 -3.57
N ALA A 309 -37.15 -17.25 -3.17
CA ALA A 309 -35.73 -17.28 -2.83
C ALA A 309 -34.87 -17.40 -4.10
N ASP A 310 -33.99 -16.42 -4.32
CA ASP A 310 -33.07 -16.40 -5.46
C ASP A 310 -31.79 -15.68 -5.08
N ASP A 311 -30.71 -16.43 -4.92
CA ASP A 311 -29.39 -15.88 -4.56
C ASP A 311 -28.69 -15.22 -5.75
N SER A 312 -29.21 -15.35 -6.96
CA SER A 312 -28.63 -14.71 -8.16
C SER A 312 -28.80 -13.19 -8.21
N VAL A 313 -29.69 -12.63 -7.38
CA VAL A 313 -29.93 -11.17 -7.29
C VAL A 313 -28.70 -10.38 -6.77
N GLY A 314 -27.72 -11.06 -6.16
CA GLY A 314 -26.41 -10.48 -5.79
C GLY A 314 -26.51 -9.22 -4.94
N SER A 315 -25.72 -8.20 -5.29
CA SER A 315 -25.63 -6.93 -4.56
C SER A 315 -26.89 -6.04 -4.67
N GLN A 316 -27.81 -6.34 -5.57
CA GLN A 316 -29.09 -5.62 -5.68
C GLN A 316 -30.07 -6.00 -4.59
N HIS A 317 -29.87 -7.16 -3.93
CA HIS A 317 -30.64 -7.69 -2.83
C HIS A 317 -32.10 -8.08 -3.14
N TYR A 318 -32.72 -7.55 -4.19
CA TYR A 318 -34.06 -7.93 -4.62
C TYR A 318 -34.31 -7.61 -6.09
N ALA A 319 -35.29 -8.27 -6.67
CA ALA A 319 -35.85 -7.93 -7.98
C ALA A 319 -37.39 -8.15 -7.94
N ILE A 320 -38.15 -7.20 -8.51
CA ILE A 320 -39.63 -7.24 -8.53
C ILE A 320 -40.10 -7.51 -9.97
N PHE A 321 -40.90 -8.56 -10.13
CA PHE A 321 -41.46 -8.95 -11.40
C PHE A 321 -42.98 -8.80 -11.37
N ARG A 322 -43.59 -8.42 -12.51
CA ARG A 322 -45.03 -8.37 -12.70
C ARG A 322 -45.52 -9.75 -13.09
N GLY A 323 -46.58 -10.20 -12.42
CA GLY A 323 -47.32 -11.42 -12.73
C GLY A 323 -48.57 -11.15 -13.57
N ALA A 324 -49.58 -12.02 -13.42
CA ALA A 324 -50.89 -11.86 -14.04
C ALA A 324 -51.60 -10.60 -13.55
N LEU A 325 -52.53 -10.09 -14.34
CA LEU A 325 -53.40 -8.97 -13.92
C LEU A 325 -54.22 -9.40 -12.67
N ALA A 326 -54.27 -8.50 -11.70
CA ALA A 326 -55.03 -8.75 -10.48
C ALA A 326 -56.51 -8.50 -10.74
N GLU A 327 -57.36 -9.53 -10.51
CA GLU A 327 -58.81 -9.38 -10.46
C GLU A 327 -59.16 -8.78 -9.08
N LYS A 328 -59.46 -7.47 -9.06
CA LYS A 328 -59.84 -6.81 -7.82
C LYS A 328 -61.18 -7.38 -7.32
N PRO A 329 -61.36 -7.72 -6.03
CA PRO A 329 -62.61 -8.21 -5.48
C PRO A 329 -63.76 -7.21 -5.70
N GLU A 330 -65.01 -7.70 -5.95
CA GLU A 330 -66.16 -6.83 -6.02
C GLU A 330 -66.32 -6.00 -4.73
N GLY A 331 -66.39 -4.67 -4.89
CA GLY A 331 -66.44 -3.73 -3.76
C GLY A 331 -65.09 -3.22 -3.24
N PHE A 332 -63.98 -3.57 -3.92
CA PHE A 332 -62.65 -3.04 -3.57
C PHE A 332 -62.62 -1.52 -3.78
N VAL A 333 -62.48 -0.78 -2.69
CA VAL A 333 -62.28 0.66 -2.71
C VAL A 333 -60.78 0.92 -2.61
N GLU A 334 -60.22 1.39 -3.70
CA GLU A 334 -58.82 1.82 -3.69
C GLU A 334 -58.62 2.90 -2.59
N ALA A 335 -57.80 2.62 -1.60
CA ALA A 335 -57.48 3.60 -0.58
C ALA A 335 -56.91 4.83 -1.29
N ARG A 336 -57.65 5.91 -1.33
CA ARG A 336 -57.22 7.19 -1.91
C ARG A 336 -55.91 7.54 -1.24
N SER A 337 -54.87 7.80 -2.02
CA SER A 337 -53.68 8.42 -1.52
C SER A 337 -54.07 9.65 -0.71
N PHE A 338 -53.65 9.71 0.53
CA PHE A 338 -53.78 10.97 1.29
C PHE A 338 -53.21 12.09 0.41
N PRO A 339 -53.90 13.23 0.29
CA PRO A 339 -53.32 14.37 -0.42
C PRO A 339 -51.93 14.61 0.18
N ALA A 340 -50.98 14.77 -0.70
CA ALA A 340 -49.61 15.10 -0.28
C ALA A 340 -49.74 16.17 0.82
N TYR A 341 -49.13 15.91 1.97
CA TYR A 341 -49.04 16.91 3.03
C TYR A 341 -48.50 18.13 2.32
N ALA A 342 -49.31 19.18 2.18
CA ALA A 342 -48.81 20.48 1.75
C ALA A 342 -47.79 20.84 2.81
N GLU A 343 -46.53 20.86 2.45
CA GLU A 343 -45.52 21.46 3.33
C GLU A 343 -46.10 22.84 3.75
N PRO A 344 -46.18 23.11 5.04
CA PRO A 344 -46.55 24.46 5.46
C PRO A 344 -45.56 25.38 4.75
N GLU A 345 -46.09 26.34 3.98
CA GLU A 345 -45.27 27.43 3.42
C GLU A 345 -44.45 27.97 4.57
N GLU A 346 -43.15 27.73 4.55
CA GLU A 346 -42.24 28.40 5.47
C GLU A 346 -42.51 29.90 5.28
N PRO A 347 -42.75 30.68 6.36
CA PRO A 347 -42.90 32.11 6.22
C PRO A 347 -41.65 32.63 5.48
N GLU A 348 -41.85 33.30 4.37
CA GLU A 348 -40.79 33.99 3.67
C GLU A 348 -40.08 34.86 4.73
N ASP A 349 -38.88 34.45 5.14
CA ASP A 349 -38.01 35.30 5.94
C ASP A 349 -37.82 36.57 5.13
N GLU A 350 -38.44 37.65 5.57
CA GLU A 350 -38.12 38.98 5.06
C GLU A 350 -36.63 39.17 5.20
N ILE A 351 -35.93 39.05 4.07
CA ILE A 351 -34.52 39.41 3.98
C ILE A 351 -34.50 40.92 4.27
N VAL A 352 -34.24 41.27 5.51
CA VAL A 352 -33.84 42.62 5.87
C VAL A 352 -32.53 42.87 5.14
N VAL A 353 -32.63 43.50 3.98
CA VAL A 353 -31.48 44.06 3.28
C VAL A 353 -30.95 45.17 4.18
N VAL A 354 -29.94 44.86 4.97
CA VAL A 354 -29.10 45.87 5.58
C VAL A 354 -28.30 46.45 4.43
N GLU A 355 -28.65 47.66 4.01
CA GLU A 355 -27.82 48.48 3.13
C GLU A 355 -26.45 48.63 3.84
N GLU A 356 -25.45 47.89 3.42
CA GLU A 356 -24.08 48.21 3.74
C GLU A 356 -23.71 49.48 2.97
N ASP A 357 -23.56 50.57 3.71
CA ASP A 357 -22.93 51.80 3.23
C ASP A 357 -21.57 51.45 2.61
N ASP A 358 -21.40 51.85 1.36
CA ASP A 358 -20.15 51.85 0.61
C ASP A 358 -19.06 52.61 1.37
N GLU A 359 -18.34 51.99 2.27
CA GLU A 359 -17.04 52.52 2.72
C GLU A 359 -15.94 52.05 1.78
N ALA A 360 -15.28 53.04 1.19
CA ALA A 360 -14.17 52.94 0.28
C ALA A 360 -13.01 52.05 0.81
N PRO A 361 -12.19 51.42 -0.05
CA PRO A 361 -11.15 50.50 0.37
C PRO A 361 -10.06 51.22 1.16
N VAL A 362 -9.94 50.90 2.43
CA VAL A 362 -8.86 51.33 3.30
C VAL A 362 -7.59 50.56 2.87
N GLN A 363 -6.60 51.31 2.44
CA GLN A 363 -5.25 50.85 2.13
C GLN A 363 -4.65 50.16 3.36
N ALA A 364 -4.10 49.00 3.17
CA ALA A 364 -3.36 48.24 4.16
C ALA A 364 -2.17 49.09 4.71
N GLU A 365 -2.29 49.57 5.91
CA GLU A 365 -1.18 50.16 6.68
C GLU A 365 -0.24 49.04 7.16
N GLN A 366 1.03 49.19 6.81
CA GLN A 366 2.15 48.39 7.33
C GLN A 366 2.27 48.56 8.85
N PRO A 367 2.63 47.54 9.62
CA PRO A 367 2.81 47.66 11.07
C PRO A 367 3.97 48.58 11.39
N ARG A 368 3.68 49.71 12.02
CA ARG A 368 4.65 50.64 12.62
C ARG A 368 5.37 49.93 13.78
N GLN A 369 6.66 49.89 13.70
CA GLN A 369 7.57 49.53 14.80
C GLN A 369 7.36 50.49 15.98
N GLN A 370 7.12 49.96 17.15
CA GLN A 370 7.07 50.72 18.40
C GLN A 370 8.49 51.13 18.78
N PRO A 371 8.72 52.40 19.22
CA PRO A 371 10.03 52.86 19.67
C PRO A 371 10.36 52.30 21.06
N GLN A 372 11.53 51.67 21.17
CA GLN A 372 12.11 51.29 22.44
C GLN A 372 12.41 52.54 23.30
N GLN A 373 11.88 52.54 24.51
CA GLN A 373 12.20 53.52 25.55
C GLN A 373 13.64 53.31 25.99
N GLN A 374 14.44 54.36 25.83
CA GLN A 374 15.80 54.53 26.38
C GLN A 374 15.74 54.70 27.89
N GLN A 375 16.38 53.86 28.65
CA GLN A 375 16.75 54.14 30.04
C GLN A 375 18.12 54.82 30.09
N PRO A 376 18.32 55.79 31.03
CA PRO A 376 19.48 56.66 31.02
C PRO A 376 20.74 56.04 31.62
N ARG A 377 21.86 56.34 30.97
CA ARG A 377 23.19 56.05 31.46
C ARG A 377 23.59 57.01 32.60
N PRO A 378 24.34 56.58 33.64
CA PRO A 378 25.21 57.47 34.39
C PRO A 378 26.57 57.58 33.76
N ALA A 379 27.15 58.77 33.90
CA ALA A 379 28.33 59.26 33.28
C ALA A 379 29.63 58.93 34.06
N ALA A 380 30.71 58.93 33.27
CA ALA A 380 32.02 59.43 33.52
C ALA A 380 33.07 58.59 34.26
N GLY A 381 34.19 58.47 33.65
CA GLY A 381 35.51 58.25 34.25
C GLY A 381 36.46 57.48 33.36
N GLY A 382 37.21 58.11 32.56
CA GLY A 382 38.60 58.36 32.45
C GLY A 382 39.50 57.20 31.97
N GLU A 383 40.20 57.54 30.89
CA GLU A 383 41.61 57.27 30.57
C GLU A 383 42.02 55.98 29.89
N GLU A 384 42.41 56.16 28.65
CA GLU A 384 43.63 55.87 27.94
C GLU A 384 44.26 54.47 28.00
N GLY A 385 44.57 53.98 26.80
CA GLY A 385 45.59 52.96 26.59
C GLY A 385 45.35 52.06 25.36
N ASP A 386 45.65 52.59 24.23
CA ASP A 386 46.47 52.09 23.11
C ASP A 386 46.67 50.59 22.97
N GLY A 387 46.48 50.11 21.74
CA GLY A 387 47.24 48.94 21.31
C GLY A 387 46.47 47.88 20.48
N ARG A 388 46.27 48.20 19.22
CA ARG A 388 46.69 47.38 18.06
C ARG A 388 46.52 45.86 18.13
N ASP A 389 45.65 45.38 17.25
CA ASP A 389 46.05 44.61 16.05
C ASP A 389 46.08 43.06 16.11
N ARG A 390 45.52 42.50 15.10
CA ARG A 390 45.87 41.27 14.36
C ARG A 390 45.31 39.95 14.83
N LYS A 391 44.37 39.50 14.05
CA LYS A 391 44.55 38.53 12.94
C LYS A 391 45.13 37.17 13.30
N ARG A 392 44.35 36.17 12.92
CA ARG A 392 44.82 35.04 12.11
C ARG A 392 45.26 33.73 12.77
N ARG A 393 44.66 32.71 12.26
CA ARG A 393 45.25 31.47 11.75
C ARG A 393 45.52 30.35 12.75
N LYS A 394 44.78 29.27 12.47
CA LYS A 394 45.27 28.10 11.69
C LYS A 394 46.33 27.23 12.33
N ARG A 395 46.01 25.99 12.36
CA ARG A 395 46.91 24.88 11.99
C ARG A 395 47.70 24.18 13.08
N ARG A 396 47.40 22.91 13.14
CA ARG A 396 48.31 21.84 12.71
C ARG A 396 49.22 21.21 13.75
N ARG A 397 49.12 19.90 13.77
CA ARG A 397 50.26 18.95 13.75
C ARG A 397 51.01 18.79 15.07
N ARG A 398 51.36 17.64 15.49
CA ARG A 398 52.04 16.44 14.98
C ARG A 398 52.44 15.63 16.21
N ARG A 399 52.32 14.32 16.13
CA ARG A 399 53.43 13.38 15.94
C ARG A 399 54.41 13.22 17.06
N GLY A 400 54.60 12.00 17.36
CA GLY A 400 55.86 11.38 17.82
C GLY A 400 55.62 10.68 19.17
N GLY A 401 55.97 9.52 19.36
CA GLY A 401 56.81 8.55 18.70
C GLY A 401 57.37 7.64 19.76
N LYS A 402 57.51 6.42 19.37
CA LYS A 402 58.68 5.56 19.67
C LYS A 402 58.86 5.06 21.11
N ASP A 403 58.79 3.86 21.23
CA ASP A 403 59.73 2.71 21.13
C ASP A 403 60.05 2.03 22.46
N ARG A 404 60.16 0.75 22.35
CA ARG A 404 61.08 -0.23 22.99
C ARG A 404 60.46 -1.10 24.06
N ASP A 405 60.35 -2.28 23.76
CA ASP A 405 61.25 -3.44 23.70
C ASP A 405 61.09 -4.44 24.84
N ARG A 406 61.10 -5.68 24.44
CA ARG A 406 61.66 -6.93 25.04
C ARG A 406 60.74 -7.75 25.94
N GLU A 407 60.48 -8.89 25.59
CA GLU A 407 61.15 -10.18 25.30
C GLU A 407 60.78 -11.24 26.32
N HIS A 408 60.60 -12.45 25.82
CA HIS A 408 60.72 -13.79 26.44
C HIS A 408 59.46 -14.30 27.19
N GLY A 409 58.95 -15.42 26.99
CA GLY A 409 59.45 -16.70 26.50
C GLY A 409 58.29 -17.70 26.44
N ALA A 410 58.30 -18.51 25.48
CA ALA A 410 57.67 -19.83 25.51
C ALA A 410 58.59 -20.79 26.31
N PRO A 411 58.27 -22.06 26.58
CA PRO A 411 57.39 -22.94 25.87
C PRO A 411 56.64 -24.00 26.72
N ALA A 412 55.91 -24.83 26.00
CA ALA A 412 55.80 -26.31 26.04
C ALA A 412 54.70 -26.99 26.86
N ASP A 413 54.03 -27.78 26.12
CA ASP A 413 53.73 -29.21 26.28
C ASP A 413 52.54 -29.72 27.10
N GLY A 414 51.89 -30.64 26.44
CA GLY A 414 51.19 -31.80 26.97
C GLY A 414 49.72 -31.89 26.58
N ALA A 415 49.40 -32.48 25.53
CA ALA A 415 49.15 -33.87 25.17
C ALA A 415 47.95 -34.51 25.88
N SER A 416 47.08 -34.98 25.02
CA SER A 416 46.37 -36.29 25.08
C SER A 416 44.96 -36.34 25.69
N VAL A 417 44.05 -36.66 24.83
CA VAL A 417 43.39 -37.98 24.53
C VAL A 417 42.02 -38.18 25.22
N SER A 418 41.07 -38.41 24.34
CA SER A 418 39.91 -39.31 24.31
C SER A 418 38.81 -39.17 25.40
N ALA A 419 37.62 -38.98 24.99
CA ALA A 419 36.60 -39.99 24.73
C ALA A 419 35.47 -39.37 23.91
#